data_ded0eeb749f665af69ce02e08f32852b
#
_entry.id   ded0eeb749f665af69ce02e08f32852b
#
_cell.length_a   1.000
_cell.length_b   1.000
_cell.length_c   1.000
_cell.angle_alpha   90.00
_cell.angle_beta   90.00
_cell.angle_gamma   90.00
#
_symmetry.space_group_name_H-M   'P 1'
#
loop_
_entity.id
_entity.type
_entity.pdbx_description
1 polymer ?
#
loop_
_entity_poly.entity_id
_entity_poly.type
_entity_poly.pdbx_seq_one_letter_code
_entity_poly.pdbx_strand_id
1 'polypeptide(L)'
;GFSFAEAVERFREFCGDDVTFITWGCDDQGIFEQNIIIHDLDWDWINSWINLQLIYNMQTDGDKNQKSLATAMEHFGIEQTRIAHDALGDAYNTALICSKLDMQLGLEQYDEASRMLSTRRSKRDSADDNAHDALEHLVFPGYISKADAFADEKLTSVPCPKCQGRLEAHRWINQGDQRY
;
A
#
# COMPACT_ATOMS: atom_id res chain seq x y z
N GLY A 1 5.95 -17.66 -15.24
CA GLY A 1 4.97 -16.78 -14.60
C GLY A 1 4.62 -15.64 -15.53
N PHE A 2 3.56 -14.92 -15.24
CA PHE A 2 3.17 -13.72 -15.97
C PHE A 2 4.07 -12.54 -15.57
N SER A 3 4.28 -11.60 -16.47
CA SER A 3 4.79 -10.28 -16.13
C SER A 3 3.75 -9.52 -15.27
N PHE A 4 4.18 -8.44 -14.61
CA PHE A 4 3.26 -7.62 -13.82
C PHE A 4 2.13 -7.05 -14.70
N ALA A 5 2.46 -6.53 -15.89
CA ALA A 5 1.48 -5.99 -16.81
C ALA A 5 0.43 -7.03 -17.24
N GLU A 6 0.86 -8.24 -17.63
CA GLU A 6 -0.06 -9.33 -17.97
C GLU A 6 -0.93 -9.76 -16.77
N ALA A 7 -0.37 -9.74 -15.56
CA ALA A 7 -1.12 -10.06 -14.35
C ALA A 7 -2.19 -9.00 -14.04
N VAL A 8 -1.87 -7.71 -14.21
CA VAL A 8 -2.82 -6.59 -14.01
C VAL A 8 -3.95 -6.65 -15.03
N GLU A 9 -3.65 -6.91 -16.30
CA GLU A 9 -4.67 -7.02 -17.36
C GLU A 9 -5.66 -8.15 -17.06
N ARG A 10 -5.16 -9.34 -16.71
CA ARG A 10 -6.01 -10.48 -16.32
C ARG A 10 -6.81 -10.20 -15.04
N PHE A 11 -6.22 -9.47 -14.11
CA PHE A 11 -6.90 -9.10 -12.88
C PHE A 11 -8.03 -8.10 -13.16
N ARG A 12 -7.80 -7.12 -14.05
CA ARG A 12 -8.84 -6.21 -14.54
C ARG A 12 -9.97 -6.98 -15.24
N GLU A 13 -9.64 -7.91 -16.13
CA GLU A 13 -10.63 -8.77 -16.79
C GLU A 13 -11.48 -9.55 -15.79
N PHE A 14 -10.88 -10.04 -14.71
CA PHE A 14 -11.57 -10.76 -13.64
C PHE A 14 -12.47 -9.85 -12.80
N CYS A 15 -11.99 -8.67 -12.42
CA CYS A 15 -12.71 -7.73 -11.56
C CYS A 15 -13.76 -6.90 -12.31
N GLY A 16 -13.53 -6.60 -13.59
CA GLY A 16 -14.29 -5.62 -14.35
C GLY A 16 -13.80 -4.20 -14.13
N ASP A 17 -14.54 -3.24 -14.63
CA ASP A 17 -14.28 -1.80 -14.45
C ASP A 17 -15.10 -1.23 -13.29
N ASP A 18 -14.71 -0.05 -12.79
CA ASP A 18 -15.40 0.68 -11.71
C ASP A 18 -15.45 -0.12 -10.39
N VAL A 19 -14.35 -0.72 -10.03
CA VAL A 19 -14.26 -1.57 -8.84
C VAL A 19 -13.77 -0.83 -7.61
N THR A 20 -14.24 -1.24 -6.44
CA THR A 20 -13.72 -0.80 -5.14
C THR A 20 -12.96 -1.95 -4.50
N PHE A 21 -11.68 -1.75 -4.24
CA PHE A 21 -10.89 -2.71 -3.50
C PHE A 21 -10.99 -2.47 -1.99
N ILE A 22 -11.05 -3.57 -1.25
CA ILE A 22 -11.05 -3.56 0.21
C ILE A 22 -9.87 -4.41 0.67
N THR A 23 -8.93 -3.79 1.38
CA THR A 23 -7.72 -4.45 1.88
C THR A 23 -7.60 -4.32 3.40
N TRP A 24 -6.82 -5.20 4.01
CA TRP A 24 -6.47 -5.10 5.42
C TRP A 24 -5.22 -4.24 5.59
N GLY A 25 -5.41 -2.95 5.80
CA GLY A 25 -4.33 -1.97 5.83
C GLY A 25 -4.21 -1.17 4.53
N CYS A 26 -3.18 -0.35 4.42
CA CYS A 26 -2.94 0.55 3.28
C CYS A 26 -1.71 0.18 2.44
N ASP A 27 -0.96 -0.84 2.84
CA ASP A 27 0.32 -1.16 2.20
C ASP A 27 0.13 -1.71 0.78
N ASP A 28 -0.91 -2.54 0.57
CA ASP A 28 -1.23 -3.13 -0.73
C ASP A 28 -1.51 -2.06 -1.80
N GLN A 29 -2.27 -1.03 -1.45
CA GLN A 29 -2.55 0.10 -2.34
C GLN A 29 -1.25 0.77 -2.78
N GLY A 30 -0.39 1.14 -1.83
CA GLY A 30 0.87 1.82 -2.14
C GLY A 30 1.81 0.99 -3.01
N ILE A 31 1.89 -0.31 -2.78
CA ILE A 31 2.70 -1.23 -3.58
C ILE A 31 2.11 -1.36 -5.00
N PHE A 32 0.80 -1.47 -5.11
CA PHE A 32 0.13 -1.57 -6.41
C PHE A 32 0.33 -0.30 -7.23
N GLU A 33 0.06 0.87 -6.66
CA GLU A 33 0.27 2.18 -7.30
C GLU A 33 1.70 2.37 -7.80
N GLN A 34 2.69 2.05 -6.97
CA GLN A 34 4.09 2.10 -7.37
C GLN A 34 4.39 1.25 -8.61
N ASN A 35 3.88 0.02 -8.64
CA ASN A 35 4.12 -0.88 -9.76
C ASN A 35 3.37 -0.44 -11.02
N ILE A 36 2.17 0.09 -10.91
CA ILE A 36 1.42 0.68 -12.02
C ILE A 36 2.22 1.81 -12.66
N ILE A 37 2.78 2.73 -11.87
CA ILE A 37 3.62 3.83 -12.34
C ILE A 37 4.91 3.31 -13.01
N ILE A 38 5.59 2.34 -12.39
CA ILE A 38 6.83 1.77 -12.92
C ILE A 38 6.61 1.12 -14.30
N HIS A 39 5.46 0.50 -14.51
CA HIS A 39 5.14 -0.21 -15.74
C HIS A 39 4.31 0.60 -16.74
N ASP A 40 4.07 1.88 -16.45
CA ASP A 40 3.28 2.80 -17.30
C ASP A 40 1.90 2.21 -17.67
N LEU A 41 1.19 1.70 -16.66
CA LEU A 41 -0.11 1.07 -16.83
C LEU A 41 -1.24 2.02 -16.41
N ASP A 42 -2.40 1.84 -17.04
CA ASP A 42 -3.64 2.53 -16.68
C ASP A 42 -4.32 1.85 -15.49
N TRP A 43 -4.87 2.64 -14.58
CA TRP A 43 -5.61 2.19 -13.39
C TRP A 43 -6.96 2.90 -13.18
N ASP A 44 -7.44 3.62 -14.19
CA ASP A 44 -8.71 4.35 -14.15
C ASP A 44 -9.94 3.44 -13.94
N TRP A 45 -9.76 2.14 -14.09
CA TRP A 45 -10.76 1.12 -13.81
C TRP A 45 -11.00 0.88 -12.31
N ILE A 46 -10.14 1.39 -11.43
CA ILE A 46 -10.27 1.30 -9.97
C ILE A 46 -10.96 2.56 -9.47
N ASN A 47 -12.20 2.43 -9.01
CA ASN A 47 -12.96 3.55 -8.48
C ASN A 47 -12.42 4.02 -7.12
N SER A 48 -12.19 3.10 -6.20
CA SER A 48 -11.71 3.45 -4.87
C SER A 48 -10.98 2.29 -4.18
N TRP A 49 -10.26 2.64 -3.12
CA TRP A 49 -9.54 1.69 -2.27
C TRP A 49 -9.86 1.94 -0.80
N ILE A 50 -10.37 0.92 -0.11
CA ILE A 50 -10.85 1.01 1.26
C ILE A 50 -9.92 0.20 2.18
N ASN A 51 -9.40 0.85 3.20
CA ASN A 51 -8.69 0.19 4.28
C ASN A 51 -9.69 -0.33 5.32
N LEU A 52 -10.00 -1.63 5.29
CA LEU A 52 -10.97 -2.26 6.17
C LEU A 52 -10.61 -2.15 7.65
N GLN A 53 -9.32 -2.06 7.97
CA GLN A 53 -8.84 -1.92 9.34
C GLN A 53 -9.36 -0.64 10.00
N LEU A 54 -9.60 0.44 9.23
CA LEU A 54 -10.21 1.66 9.76
C LEU A 54 -11.66 1.42 10.17
N ILE A 55 -12.44 0.78 9.30
CA ILE A 55 -13.84 0.44 9.59
C ILE A 55 -13.92 -0.49 10.79
N TYR A 56 -13.05 -1.50 10.83
CA TYR A 56 -12.96 -2.42 11.97
C TYR A 56 -12.69 -1.66 13.29
N ASN A 57 -11.71 -0.78 13.30
CA ASN A 57 -11.36 -0.02 14.49
C ASN A 57 -12.50 0.91 14.95
N MET A 58 -13.23 1.52 14.01
CA MET A 58 -14.37 2.37 14.33
C MET A 58 -15.53 1.59 14.99
N GLN A 59 -15.75 0.37 14.54
CA GLN A 59 -16.90 -0.44 14.97
C GLN A 59 -16.59 -1.38 16.14
N THR A 60 -15.34 -1.45 16.59
CA THR A 60 -14.95 -2.29 17.73
C THR A 60 -14.55 -1.44 18.94
N ASP A 61 -13.27 -1.36 19.23
CA ASP A 61 -12.75 -0.71 20.43
C ASP A 61 -12.38 0.78 20.24
N GLY A 62 -12.53 1.30 19.04
CA GLY A 62 -12.14 2.68 18.69
C GLY A 62 -10.64 2.93 18.82
N ASP A 63 -9.84 1.87 18.99
CA ASP A 63 -8.39 1.97 19.05
C ASP A 63 -7.82 2.41 17.70
N LYS A 64 -6.84 3.29 17.76
CA LYS A 64 -6.20 3.86 16.58
C LYS A 64 -4.96 3.09 16.13
N ASN A 65 -4.61 2.05 16.88
CA ASN A 65 -3.48 1.21 16.56
C ASN A 65 -3.84 0.20 15.46
N GLN A 66 -2.87 -0.10 14.65
CA GLN A 66 -3.03 -1.16 13.66
C GLN A 66 -3.20 -2.49 14.37
N LYS A 67 -4.21 -3.26 13.95
CA LYS A 67 -4.44 -4.62 14.42
C LYS A 67 -4.03 -5.61 13.32
N SER A 68 -3.47 -6.73 13.70
CA SER A 68 -3.21 -7.79 12.73
C SER A 68 -4.50 -8.42 12.22
N LEU A 69 -4.49 -8.98 11.02
CA LEU A 69 -5.62 -9.73 10.47
C LEU A 69 -6.03 -10.87 11.43
N ALA A 70 -5.05 -11.57 12.00
CA ALA A 70 -5.27 -12.64 12.97
C ALA A 70 -6.01 -12.15 14.23
N THR A 71 -5.64 -10.98 14.76
CA THR A 71 -6.32 -10.37 15.92
C THR A 71 -7.79 -10.07 15.61
N ALA A 72 -8.09 -9.56 14.43
CA ALA A 72 -9.47 -9.28 14.03
C ALA A 72 -10.29 -10.56 13.81
N MET A 73 -9.66 -11.59 13.25
CA MET A 73 -10.30 -12.92 13.13
C MET A 73 -10.65 -13.50 14.50
N GLU A 74 -9.71 -13.46 15.45
CA GLU A 74 -9.92 -13.92 16.82
C GLU A 74 -11.06 -13.15 17.50
N HIS A 75 -11.10 -11.82 17.33
CA HIS A 75 -12.17 -10.98 17.87
C HIS A 75 -13.56 -11.42 17.40
N PHE A 76 -13.71 -11.80 16.14
CA PHE A 76 -14.98 -12.26 15.58
C PHE A 76 -15.20 -13.78 15.67
N GLY A 77 -14.30 -14.54 16.29
CA GLY A 77 -14.37 -15.99 16.37
C GLY A 77 -14.28 -16.68 15.00
N ILE A 78 -13.54 -16.09 14.07
CA ILE A 78 -13.32 -16.66 12.73
C ILE A 78 -12.13 -17.63 12.81
N GLU A 79 -12.39 -18.89 12.53
CA GLU A 79 -11.31 -19.89 12.45
C GLU A 79 -10.42 -19.66 11.23
N GLN A 80 -9.12 -19.73 11.46
CA GLN A 80 -8.13 -19.65 10.39
C GLN A 80 -8.11 -20.99 9.62
N THR A 81 -8.84 -21.06 8.52
CA THR A 81 -8.94 -22.27 7.69
C THR A 81 -7.88 -22.31 6.57
N ARG A 82 -7.14 -21.23 6.37
CA ARG A 82 -6.14 -21.09 5.30
C ARG A 82 -4.79 -20.68 5.89
N ILE A 83 -3.73 -20.98 5.17
CA ILE A 83 -2.36 -20.62 5.58
C ILE A 83 -2.25 -19.10 5.65
N ALA A 84 -1.71 -18.59 6.76
CA ALA A 84 -1.39 -17.16 6.90
C ALA A 84 -0.25 -16.78 5.92
N HIS A 85 -0.28 -15.53 5.47
CA HIS A 85 0.68 -14.99 4.48
C HIS A 85 0.60 -15.65 3.09
N ASP A 86 -0.52 -16.28 2.79
CA ASP A 86 -0.92 -16.63 1.44
C ASP A 86 -1.93 -15.60 0.94
N ALA A 87 -1.65 -14.99 -0.22
CA ALA A 87 -2.44 -13.86 -0.74
C ALA A 87 -3.95 -14.20 -0.84
N LEU A 88 -4.27 -15.41 -1.31
CA LEU A 88 -5.67 -15.87 -1.38
C LEU A 88 -6.26 -16.10 0.01
N GLY A 89 -5.47 -16.64 0.94
CA GLY A 89 -5.88 -16.85 2.33
C GLY A 89 -6.18 -15.54 3.02
N ASP A 90 -5.30 -14.56 2.89
CA ASP A 90 -5.46 -13.25 3.51
C ASP A 90 -6.63 -12.46 2.89
N ALA A 91 -6.82 -12.51 1.57
CA ALA A 91 -7.99 -11.93 0.91
C ALA A 91 -9.30 -12.58 1.38
N TYR A 92 -9.34 -13.90 1.52
CA TYR A 92 -10.49 -14.63 2.01
C TYR A 92 -10.83 -14.26 3.46
N ASN A 93 -9.82 -14.21 4.34
CA ASN A 93 -10.00 -13.84 5.74
C ASN A 93 -10.45 -12.37 5.88
N THR A 94 -9.92 -11.47 5.05
CA THR A 94 -10.38 -10.07 4.97
C THR A 94 -11.85 -9.99 4.57
N ALA A 95 -12.29 -10.78 3.59
CA ALA A 95 -13.70 -10.85 3.19
C ALA A 95 -14.61 -11.39 4.31
N LEU A 96 -14.16 -12.37 5.09
CA LEU A 96 -14.91 -12.87 6.25
C LEU A 96 -15.06 -11.79 7.32
N ILE A 97 -14.02 -11.02 7.63
CA ILE A 97 -14.10 -9.89 8.56
C ILE A 97 -15.04 -8.81 8.00
N CYS A 98 -14.94 -8.48 6.73
CA CYS A 98 -15.82 -7.53 6.05
C CYS A 98 -17.31 -7.94 6.24
N SER A 99 -17.63 -9.23 6.18
CA SER A 99 -18.99 -9.75 6.39
C SER A 99 -19.52 -9.61 7.81
N LYS A 100 -18.66 -9.32 8.79
CA LYS A 100 -19.02 -9.10 10.21
C LYS A 100 -19.21 -7.63 10.58
N LEU A 101 -18.83 -6.74 9.68
CA LEU A 101 -18.90 -5.29 9.88
C LEU A 101 -20.13 -4.71 9.19
N ASP A 102 -20.66 -3.62 9.74
CA ASP A 102 -21.63 -2.80 9.04
C ASP A 102 -20.91 -1.95 7.99
N MET A 103 -20.85 -2.47 6.78
CA MET A 103 -20.12 -1.81 5.70
C MET A 103 -20.80 -0.55 5.21
N GLN A 104 -22.14 -0.44 5.30
CA GLN A 104 -22.83 0.78 4.91
C GLN A 104 -22.43 1.93 5.84
N LEU A 105 -22.56 1.74 7.14
CA LEU A 105 -22.14 2.72 8.15
C LEU A 105 -20.65 3.01 8.06
N GLY A 106 -19.83 1.96 7.85
CA GLY A 106 -18.39 2.09 7.72
C GLY A 106 -17.96 2.96 6.56
N LEU A 107 -18.60 2.84 5.39
CA LEU A 107 -18.32 3.64 4.22
C LEU A 107 -18.80 5.09 4.38
N GLU A 108 -19.98 5.31 4.97
CA GLU A 108 -20.49 6.66 5.26
C GLU A 108 -19.53 7.46 6.16
N GLN A 109 -18.84 6.79 7.09
CA GLN A 109 -17.91 7.41 8.03
C GLN A 109 -16.44 7.36 7.57
N TYR A 110 -16.14 6.66 6.48
CA TYR A 110 -14.78 6.37 6.06
C TYR A 110 -13.95 7.61 5.77
N ASP A 111 -14.52 8.56 5.04
CA ASP A 111 -13.84 9.79 4.66
C ASP A 111 -13.45 10.66 5.87
N GLU A 112 -14.27 10.68 6.90
CA GLU A 112 -13.96 11.39 8.14
C GLU A 112 -12.85 10.69 8.90
N ALA A 113 -12.92 9.36 9.05
CA ALA A 113 -11.91 8.56 9.70
C ALA A 113 -10.55 8.64 8.98
N SER A 114 -10.56 8.57 7.66
CA SER A 114 -9.37 8.70 6.82
C SER A 114 -8.72 10.07 6.95
N ARG A 115 -9.51 11.14 6.95
CA ARG A 115 -9.03 12.52 7.18
C ARG A 115 -8.44 12.70 8.57
N MET A 116 -9.02 12.12 9.59
CA MET A 116 -8.48 12.18 10.96
C MET A 116 -7.13 11.48 11.10
N LEU A 117 -6.87 10.43 10.33
CA LEU A 117 -5.57 9.75 10.30
C LEU A 117 -4.52 10.56 9.51
N SER A 118 -4.90 11.10 8.36
CA SER A 118 -4.00 11.90 7.54
C SER A 118 -3.53 13.17 8.24
N THR A 119 -4.42 13.84 8.98
CA THR A 119 -4.08 15.03 9.79
C THR A 119 -3.08 14.73 10.91
N ARG A 120 -3.03 13.49 11.40
CA ARG A 120 -2.05 13.07 12.42
C ARG A 120 -0.70 12.67 11.82
N ARG A 121 -0.72 12.05 10.64
CA ARG A 121 0.50 11.76 9.88
C ARG A 121 1.20 13.06 9.51
N SER A 122 0.47 14.07 9.03
CA SER A 122 0.96 15.42 8.74
C SER A 122 1.55 16.12 9.96
N LYS A 123 0.98 15.97 11.16
CA LYS A 123 1.55 16.57 12.40
C LYS A 123 2.83 15.88 12.87
N ARG A 124 3.10 14.66 12.47
CA ARG A 124 4.33 13.94 12.77
C ARG A 124 5.43 14.26 11.76
N ASP A 125 5.02 14.57 10.53
CA ASP A 125 5.88 14.90 9.39
C ASP A 125 6.00 16.42 9.17
N SER A 126 5.29 17.27 9.94
CA SER A 126 5.22 18.73 9.76
C SER A 126 6.48 19.51 10.15
N ALA A 127 7.63 18.84 10.24
CA ALA A 127 8.92 19.53 10.19
C ALA A 127 9.42 19.74 8.75
N ASP A 128 8.72 19.19 7.71
CA ASP A 128 9.23 19.22 6.33
C ASP A 128 8.14 19.39 5.26
N ASP A 129 7.10 20.16 5.54
CA ASP A 129 5.84 20.21 4.79
C ASP A 129 5.84 21.00 3.47
N ASN A 130 7.02 21.23 2.85
CA ASN A 130 7.10 21.87 1.53
C ASN A 130 7.70 20.98 0.42
N ALA A 131 7.82 19.68 0.63
CA ALA A 131 8.56 18.80 -0.27
C ALA A 131 7.72 17.88 -1.18
N HIS A 132 6.38 17.86 -1.07
CA HIS A 132 5.56 16.86 -1.77
C HIS A 132 5.03 17.26 -3.15
N ASP A 133 5.37 18.43 -3.65
CA ASP A 133 4.87 18.90 -4.96
C ASP A 133 5.93 18.72 -6.05
N ALA A 134 6.08 17.55 -6.56
CA ALA A 134 6.95 17.09 -7.65
C ALA A 134 8.13 16.22 -7.18
N LEU A 135 7.86 15.05 -6.68
CA LEU A 135 8.85 13.96 -6.67
C LEU A 135 8.96 13.42 -8.10
N GLU A 136 10.00 13.82 -8.81
CA GLU A 136 10.43 13.06 -9.98
C GLU A 136 10.85 11.68 -9.51
N HIS A 137 10.10 10.66 -9.90
CA HIS A 137 10.47 9.28 -9.63
C HIS A 137 11.55 8.86 -10.62
N LEU A 138 12.76 8.62 -10.12
CA LEU A 138 13.82 8.03 -10.91
C LEU A 138 13.79 6.51 -10.71
N VAL A 139 13.51 5.79 -11.79
CA VAL A 139 13.52 4.33 -11.78
C VAL A 139 14.90 3.85 -12.24
N PHE A 140 15.54 3.05 -11.41
CA PHE A 140 16.81 2.41 -11.73
C PHE A 140 16.59 0.92 -12.04
N PRO A 141 17.41 0.30 -12.90
CA PRO A 141 17.38 -1.15 -13.08
C PRO A 141 17.71 -1.83 -11.73
N GLY A 142 17.06 -2.95 -11.45
CA GLY A 142 17.32 -3.67 -10.19
C GLY A 142 18.78 -4.12 -10.08
N TYR A 143 19.37 -3.98 -8.89
CA TYR A 143 20.73 -4.37 -8.58
C TYR A 143 20.74 -5.73 -7.85
N ILE A 144 21.80 -6.51 -8.06
CA ILE A 144 21.96 -7.81 -7.40
C ILE A 144 22.34 -7.63 -5.94
N SER A 145 23.09 -6.57 -5.64
CA SER A 145 23.53 -6.26 -4.27
C SER A 145 23.54 -4.74 -4.02
N LYS A 146 23.60 -4.37 -2.73
CA LYS A 146 23.83 -2.97 -2.35
C LYS A 146 25.16 -2.42 -2.86
N ALA A 147 26.19 -3.26 -2.91
CA ALA A 147 27.48 -2.85 -3.42
C ALA A 147 27.41 -2.46 -4.90
N ASP A 148 26.66 -3.21 -5.70
CA ASP A 148 26.44 -2.90 -7.12
C ASP A 148 25.67 -1.59 -7.27
N ALA A 149 24.64 -1.37 -6.44
CA ALA A 149 23.87 -0.13 -6.45
C ALA A 149 24.75 1.09 -6.07
N PHE A 150 25.60 0.96 -5.06
CA PHE A 150 26.52 2.04 -4.66
C PHE A 150 27.65 2.29 -5.66
N ALA A 151 27.98 1.31 -6.50
CA ALA A 151 28.95 1.48 -7.57
C ALA A 151 28.39 2.21 -8.80
N ASP A 152 27.07 2.33 -8.91
CA ASP A 152 26.43 3.07 -9.99
C ASP A 152 26.46 4.56 -9.70
N GLU A 153 27.27 5.30 -10.46
CA GLU A 153 27.40 6.75 -10.35
C GLU A 153 26.06 7.46 -10.60
N LYS A 154 25.18 6.92 -11.44
CA LYS A 154 23.87 7.50 -11.71
C LYS A 154 22.99 7.50 -10.48
N LEU A 155 23.04 6.44 -9.67
CA LEU A 155 22.32 6.37 -8.42
C LEU A 155 22.93 7.25 -7.32
N THR A 156 24.25 7.29 -7.27
CA THR A 156 24.99 8.02 -6.18
C THR A 156 25.18 9.51 -6.44
N SER A 157 24.93 9.97 -7.67
CA SER A 157 25.10 11.37 -8.08
C SER A 157 23.80 12.11 -8.41
N VAL A 158 22.66 11.56 -8.02
CA VAL A 158 21.34 12.19 -8.27
C VAL A 158 21.28 13.56 -7.59
N PRO A 159 21.09 14.65 -8.34
CA PRO A 159 20.93 15.98 -7.75
C PRO A 159 19.50 16.18 -7.24
N CYS A 160 19.34 16.92 -6.17
CA CYS A 160 18.02 17.36 -5.72
C CYS A 160 17.37 18.26 -6.77
N PRO A 161 16.15 18.00 -7.24
CA PRO A 161 15.49 18.82 -8.25
C PRO A 161 15.24 20.27 -7.78
N LYS A 162 15.14 20.49 -6.47
CA LYS A 162 14.92 21.84 -5.91
C LYS A 162 16.19 22.67 -5.72
N CYS A 163 17.24 22.08 -5.12
CA CYS A 163 18.43 22.84 -4.74
C CYS A 163 19.70 22.42 -5.49
N GLN A 164 19.62 21.42 -6.36
CA GLN A 164 20.74 20.83 -7.10
C GLN A 164 21.85 20.24 -6.20
N GLY A 165 21.63 20.20 -4.88
CA GLY A 165 22.50 19.53 -3.94
C GLY A 165 22.44 18.00 -4.14
N ARG A 166 23.51 17.32 -3.72
CA ARG A 166 23.58 15.86 -3.80
C ARG A 166 22.55 15.22 -2.87
N LEU A 167 21.78 14.25 -3.38
CA LEU A 167 20.90 13.43 -2.56
C LEU A 167 21.69 12.30 -1.91
N GLU A 168 21.41 12.03 -0.64
CA GLU A 168 21.94 10.89 0.09
C GLU A 168 20.87 9.82 0.24
N ALA A 169 21.23 8.56 0.00
CA ALA A 169 20.34 7.43 0.22
C ALA A 169 20.10 7.27 1.73
N HIS A 170 18.88 7.54 2.19
CA HIS A 170 18.54 7.49 3.61
C HIS A 170 18.07 6.11 4.07
N ARG A 171 17.33 5.40 3.25
CA ARG A 171 16.74 4.11 3.60
C ARG A 171 16.75 3.15 2.42
N TRP A 172 17.22 1.93 2.67
CA TRP A 172 17.13 0.81 1.74
C TRP A 172 16.01 -0.10 2.20
N ILE A 173 15.12 -0.44 1.30
CA ILE A 173 14.04 -1.40 1.55
C ILE A 173 14.48 -2.72 0.93
N ASN A 174 14.63 -3.74 1.77
CA ASN A 174 14.88 -5.10 1.30
C ASN A 174 13.54 -5.72 0.89
N GLN A 175 13.45 -6.17 -0.35
CA GLN A 175 12.27 -6.85 -0.89
C GLN A 175 12.43 -8.38 -0.88
N GLY A 176 13.05 -8.94 0.12
CA GLY A 176 13.30 -10.37 0.26
C GLY A 176 14.41 -10.87 -0.68
N ASP A 177 14.16 -11.95 -1.40
CA ASP A 177 15.12 -12.55 -2.36
C ASP A 177 15.20 -11.78 -3.69
N GLN A 178 14.53 -10.64 -3.78
CA GLN A 178 14.51 -9.83 -4.98
C GLN A 178 15.64 -8.79 -4.99
N ARG A 179 15.91 -8.27 -6.18
CA ARG A 179 16.97 -7.28 -6.43
C ARG A 179 16.67 -5.97 -5.69
N TYR A 180 17.70 -5.34 -5.19
CA TYR A 180 17.66 -4.01 -4.59
C TYR A 180 17.45 -2.93 -5.64
#